data_e80242e681b7ad73ab3747a305a9c47b
#
_entry.id   e80242e681b7ad73ab3747a305a9c47b
#
_cell.length_a   1.000
_cell.length_b   1.000
_cell.length_c   1.000
_cell.angle_alpha   90.00
_cell.angle_beta   90.00
_cell.angle_gamma   90.00
#
_symmetry.space_group_name_H-M   'P 1'
#
loop_
_entity.id
_entity.type
_entity.pdbx_description
1 polymer ?
#
loop_
_entity_poly.entity_id
_entity_poly.type
_entity_poly.pdbx_seq_one_letter_code
_entity_poly.pdbx_strand_id
1 'polypeptide(L)'
;MSEAPRQEIKLFYCYAREDKALRVELGRHFNRLKSDYQLIDWYDREIPPGEEWEQSVDEHITTADLILLLISPYFMNSGYSHGQEVQRALAGHQAGTCRVIPILLRPTHWEDAPFSSLQFLPTNARPVTRWPDQDMAFQDVAMGIGRAIKDPLPSSKTKMEWFEEGNRLSDLKRYEEALAAYEQAIRLDPNDATAYYFKSAALIKLKRYEEALIAVEQAIRLDPQDTYAYTNKGAALIELKRYEEALIALEQAIRLDPNNAFAYIDKGAALDQLGRYEEALIALMQAVQLDPSSARAHSRKGAVLNKLKRYEEALAAYEQAIQLDPNHVAAYTDKAAILIQLRRYEEALSVLEPVIRLAPTYARAYTGKGAALNQLGRYEEALIALEQAIRLDPDNALAYNNKGHTLNQLGRYEEALSALEQAIRLAPNFAAAYNNKGHALNQLGRYEEALIALEQAIRLTPNDGAAYNNKGIALNQLGRYEEAMQADAQARQLGYGVR
;
A
#
# COMPACT_ATOMS: atom_id res chain seq x y z
N MET A 1 13.50 44.31 -37.61
CA MET A 1 14.16 43.34 -36.72
C MET A 1 13.15 42.99 -35.65
N SER A 2 12.54 41.81 -35.67
CA SER A 2 11.63 41.39 -34.61
C SER A 2 12.46 41.13 -33.36
N GLU A 3 12.18 41.85 -32.26
CA GLU A 3 12.76 41.55 -30.97
C GLU A 3 12.45 40.07 -30.65
N ALA A 4 13.45 39.32 -30.18
CA ALA A 4 13.24 37.97 -29.65
C ALA A 4 12.21 38.04 -28.52
N PRO A 5 11.29 37.07 -28.39
CA PRO A 5 10.33 37.08 -27.31
C PRO A 5 11.07 37.08 -25.96
N ARG A 6 10.71 38.02 -25.06
CA ARG A 6 11.28 38.10 -23.71
C ARG A 6 10.87 36.88 -22.94
N GLN A 7 11.77 36.36 -22.11
CA GLN A 7 11.46 35.24 -21.20
C GLN A 7 10.35 35.66 -20.24
N GLU A 8 9.29 34.86 -20.19
CA GLU A 8 8.20 35.00 -19.21
C GLU A 8 8.66 34.48 -17.84
N ILE A 9 8.40 35.25 -16.77
CA ILE A 9 8.69 34.88 -15.38
C ILE A 9 7.42 35.08 -14.56
N LYS A 10 6.89 33.99 -13.99
CA LYS A 10 5.72 34.00 -13.13
C LYS A 10 6.15 34.24 -11.67
N LEU A 11 5.65 35.32 -11.10
CA LEU A 11 6.02 35.81 -9.78
C LEU A 11 4.83 35.71 -8.83
N PHE A 12 4.99 34.97 -7.73
CA PHE A 12 3.98 34.83 -6.69
C PHE A 12 4.42 35.52 -5.40
N TYR A 13 3.52 36.27 -4.74
CA TYR A 13 3.78 36.94 -3.47
C TYR A 13 3.01 36.30 -2.32
N CYS A 14 3.74 35.83 -1.28
CA CYS A 14 3.19 35.50 0.01
C CYS A 14 3.40 36.64 0.99
N TYR A 15 2.35 37.31 1.46
CA TYR A 15 2.49 38.45 2.34
C TYR A 15 1.26 38.68 3.24
N ALA A 16 1.46 39.33 4.39
CA ALA A 16 0.37 39.74 5.26
C ALA A 16 -0.34 40.99 4.73
N ARG A 17 -1.65 41.09 4.99
CA ARG A 17 -2.51 42.19 4.51
C ARG A 17 -1.96 43.58 4.89
N GLU A 18 -1.37 43.67 6.07
CA GLU A 18 -0.82 44.89 6.65
C GLU A 18 0.42 45.40 5.91
N ASP A 19 1.06 44.54 5.12
CA ASP A 19 2.26 44.87 4.34
C ASP A 19 1.97 45.21 2.87
N LYS A 20 0.68 45.33 2.47
CA LYS A 20 0.27 45.64 1.11
C LYS A 20 0.97 46.90 0.55
N ALA A 21 1.13 47.96 1.35
CA ALA A 21 1.81 49.19 0.92
C ALA A 21 3.27 48.95 0.54
N LEU A 22 4.00 48.19 1.35
CA LEU A 22 5.40 47.81 1.10
C LEU A 22 5.54 46.88 -0.13
N ARG A 23 4.59 45.97 -0.33
CA ARG A 23 4.55 45.11 -1.52
C ARG A 23 4.35 45.94 -2.80
N VAL A 24 3.43 46.92 -2.77
CA VAL A 24 3.20 47.80 -3.93
C VAL A 24 4.44 48.62 -4.23
N GLU A 25 5.10 49.15 -3.21
CA GLU A 25 6.34 49.92 -3.37
C GLU A 25 7.46 49.07 -3.96
N LEU A 26 7.66 47.84 -3.47
CA LEU A 26 8.59 46.86 -4.05
C LEU A 26 8.34 46.66 -5.55
N GLY A 27 7.08 46.52 -5.96
CA GLY A 27 6.68 46.32 -7.37
C GLY A 27 7.07 47.50 -8.27
N ARG A 28 7.15 48.74 -7.74
CA ARG A 28 7.61 49.93 -8.47
C ARG A 28 9.10 49.87 -8.81
N HIS A 29 9.90 49.20 -8.00
CA HIS A 29 11.34 49.04 -8.20
C HIS A 29 11.68 47.92 -9.22
N PHE A 30 10.69 47.22 -9.76
CA PHE A 30 10.88 46.16 -10.77
C PHE A 30 10.94 46.71 -12.23
N ASN A 31 11.00 48.01 -12.43
CA ASN A 31 11.03 48.63 -13.79
C ASN A 31 12.09 47.99 -14.70
N ARG A 32 13.33 47.79 -14.15
CA ARG A 32 14.42 47.16 -14.88
C ARG A 32 14.15 45.69 -15.17
N LEU A 33 13.61 44.95 -14.20
CA LEU A 33 13.24 43.53 -14.39
C LEU A 33 12.12 43.40 -15.45
N LYS A 34 11.13 44.29 -15.43
CA LYS A 34 10.06 44.37 -16.46
C LYS A 34 10.55 44.74 -17.84
N SER A 35 11.69 45.47 -17.93
CA SER A 35 12.37 45.74 -19.19
C SER A 35 13.07 44.49 -19.75
N ASP A 36 13.74 43.73 -18.89
CA ASP A 36 14.55 42.57 -19.27
C ASP A 36 13.69 41.30 -19.46
N TYR A 37 12.58 41.17 -18.72
CA TYR A 37 11.70 40.00 -18.66
C TYR A 37 10.23 40.38 -18.78
N GLN A 38 9.39 39.44 -19.24
CA GLN A 38 7.94 39.54 -19.13
C GLN A 38 7.51 39.03 -17.77
N LEU A 39 7.43 39.92 -16.74
CA LEU A 39 6.98 39.54 -15.41
C LEU A 39 5.46 39.43 -15.36
N ILE A 40 4.96 38.28 -14.93
CA ILE A 40 3.56 38.05 -14.61
C ILE A 40 3.45 37.95 -13.08
N ASP A 41 2.98 39.08 -12.50
CA ASP A 41 2.80 39.21 -11.05
C ASP A 41 1.47 38.60 -10.63
N TRP A 42 1.44 37.71 -9.63
CA TRP A 42 0.22 37.19 -9.05
C TRP A 42 0.25 37.26 -7.51
N TYR A 43 -0.89 37.48 -6.88
CA TYR A 43 -1.09 37.51 -5.44
C TYR A 43 -2.50 37.12 -5.06
N ASP A 44 -2.71 36.59 -3.89
CA ASP A 44 -3.90 35.93 -3.35
C ASP A 44 -5.24 36.67 -3.46
N ARG A 45 -5.24 37.93 -3.89
CA ARG A 45 -6.43 38.80 -4.02
C ARG A 45 -6.91 39.05 -5.44
N GLU A 46 -6.28 38.45 -6.41
CA GLU A 46 -6.72 38.51 -7.81
C GLU A 46 -7.69 37.37 -8.16
N ILE A 47 -8.11 36.58 -7.15
CA ILE A 47 -9.08 35.49 -7.34
C ILE A 47 -10.47 36.11 -7.57
N PRO A 48 -11.12 35.80 -8.71
CA PRO A 48 -12.46 36.28 -9.01
C PRO A 48 -13.48 35.79 -7.97
N PRO A 49 -14.54 36.56 -7.69
CA PRO A 49 -15.63 36.09 -6.84
C PRO A 49 -16.31 34.84 -7.43
N GLY A 50 -16.32 33.75 -6.66
CA GLY A 50 -16.92 32.47 -7.04
C GLY A 50 -15.94 31.35 -7.36
N GLU A 51 -14.63 31.62 -7.39
CA GLU A 51 -13.59 30.59 -7.45
C GLU A 51 -13.20 30.09 -6.05
N GLU A 52 -12.85 28.81 -5.93
CA GLU A 52 -12.34 28.22 -4.69
C GLU A 52 -10.94 28.77 -4.40
N TRP A 53 -10.82 29.52 -3.30
CA TRP A 53 -9.59 30.24 -2.93
C TRP A 53 -8.38 29.32 -2.79
N GLU A 54 -8.54 28.19 -2.10
CA GLU A 54 -7.42 27.24 -1.88
C GLU A 54 -6.91 26.62 -3.18
N GLN A 55 -7.80 26.24 -4.10
CA GLN A 55 -7.42 25.62 -5.37
C GLN A 55 -6.70 26.59 -6.29
N SER A 56 -7.17 27.86 -6.37
CA SER A 56 -6.56 28.90 -7.19
C SER A 56 -5.16 29.30 -6.67
N VAL A 57 -4.98 29.41 -5.34
CA VAL A 57 -3.67 29.66 -4.71
C VAL A 57 -2.70 28.53 -5.00
N ASP A 58 -3.14 27.28 -4.88
CA ASP A 58 -2.34 26.10 -5.14
C ASP A 58 -1.83 26.02 -6.58
N GLU A 59 -2.68 26.31 -7.55
CA GLU A 59 -2.30 26.32 -8.96
C GLU A 59 -1.22 27.37 -9.26
N HIS A 60 -1.33 28.56 -8.67
CA HIS A 60 -0.37 29.63 -8.89
C HIS A 60 0.96 29.39 -8.17
N ILE A 61 0.96 28.85 -6.96
CA ILE A 61 2.18 28.45 -6.25
C ILE A 61 2.95 27.36 -7.02
N THR A 62 2.23 26.37 -7.56
CA THR A 62 2.86 25.24 -8.28
C THR A 62 3.40 25.61 -9.65
N THR A 63 2.87 26.70 -10.27
CA THR A 63 3.29 27.17 -11.61
C THR A 63 4.23 28.37 -11.56
N ALA A 64 4.50 28.96 -10.38
CA ALA A 64 5.38 30.11 -10.22
C ALA A 64 6.85 29.75 -10.42
N ASP A 65 7.60 30.60 -11.12
CA ASP A 65 9.06 30.52 -11.25
C ASP A 65 9.76 31.08 -9.99
N LEU A 66 9.17 32.16 -9.44
CA LEU A 66 9.66 32.84 -8.25
C LEU A 66 8.56 33.02 -7.23
N ILE A 67 8.84 32.69 -5.97
CA ILE A 67 7.94 32.93 -4.84
C ILE A 67 8.63 33.86 -3.84
N LEU A 68 8.06 35.03 -3.62
CA LEU A 68 8.57 36.05 -2.70
C LEU A 68 7.82 35.95 -1.37
N LEU A 69 8.52 35.57 -0.29
CA LEU A 69 7.98 35.57 1.07
C LEU A 69 8.27 36.94 1.70
N LEU A 70 7.26 37.79 1.88
CA LEU A 70 7.42 39.13 2.45
C LEU A 70 7.32 39.04 3.99
N ILE A 71 8.45 38.97 4.66
CA ILE A 71 8.56 38.66 6.07
C ILE A 71 8.37 39.90 6.95
N SER A 72 7.41 39.84 7.87
CA SER A 72 7.08 40.86 8.86
C SER A 72 6.50 40.22 10.12
N PRO A 73 6.32 40.95 11.24
CA PRO A 73 5.60 40.42 12.40
C PRO A 73 4.17 39.97 12.07
N TYR A 74 3.52 40.64 11.11
CA TYR A 74 2.18 40.28 10.66
C TYR A 74 2.17 38.96 9.88
N PHE A 75 3.14 38.77 8.99
CA PHE A 75 3.32 37.51 8.25
C PHE A 75 3.64 36.35 9.20
N MET A 76 4.55 36.55 10.16
CA MET A 76 4.95 35.52 11.12
C MET A 76 3.80 35.10 12.07
N ASN A 77 2.93 36.05 12.43
CA ASN A 77 1.74 35.80 13.28
C ASN A 77 0.49 35.34 12.50
N SER A 78 0.50 35.47 11.18
CA SER A 78 -0.55 34.88 10.34
C SER A 78 -0.30 33.38 10.20
N GLY A 79 -1.32 32.57 10.04
CA GLY A 79 -1.15 31.14 9.79
C GLY A 79 -0.30 30.80 8.53
N TYR A 80 0.07 31.79 7.72
CA TYR A 80 0.85 31.63 6.49
C TYR A 80 2.31 31.19 6.71
N SER A 81 2.97 31.66 7.76
CA SER A 81 4.41 31.37 7.98
C SER A 81 4.73 29.88 8.16
N HIS A 82 3.75 29.09 8.59
CA HIS A 82 3.82 27.64 8.76
C HIS A 82 2.71 26.93 7.98
N GLY A 83 1.96 27.64 7.15
CA GLY A 83 0.85 27.14 6.36
C GLY A 83 1.30 26.22 5.22
N GLN A 84 0.34 25.52 4.64
CA GLN A 84 0.58 24.58 3.53
C GLN A 84 1.21 25.25 2.32
N GLU A 85 0.90 26.54 2.06
CA GLU A 85 1.42 27.34 0.96
C GLU A 85 2.94 27.52 1.05
N VAL A 86 3.44 27.92 2.23
CA VAL A 86 4.89 28.08 2.45
C VAL A 86 5.60 26.73 2.40
N GLN A 87 5.00 25.66 2.94
CA GLN A 87 5.58 24.33 2.84
C GLN A 87 5.67 23.83 1.40
N ARG A 88 4.63 24.06 0.57
CA ARG A 88 4.64 23.73 -0.86
C ARG A 88 5.66 24.55 -1.63
N ALA A 89 5.75 25.86 -1.35
CA ALA A 89 6.77 26.72 -1.94
C ALA A 89 8.18 26.21 -1.63
N LEU A 90 8.46 25.84 -0.38
CA LEU A 90 9.75 25.31 0.03
C LEU A 90 10.06 23.93 -0.57
N ALA A 91 9.05 23.07 -0.68
CA ALA A 91 9.19 21.80 -1.38
C ALA A 91 9.51 22.02 -2.87
N GLY A 92 8.84 22.97 -3.55
CA GLY A 92 9.17 23.38 -4.92
C GLY A 92 10.59 23.93 -5.04
N HIS A 93 11.05 24.73 -4.07
CA HIS A 93 12.40 25.24 -4.04
C HIS A 93 13.45 24.13 -3.90
N GLN A 94 13.23 23.18 -3.00
CA GLN A 94 14.09 22.01 -2.82
C GLN A 94 14.09 21.08 -4.05
N ALA A 95 12.95 20.96 -4.70
CA ALA A 95 12.79 20.21 -5.94
C ALA A 95 13.37 20.94 -7.18
N GLY A 96 13.77 22.21 -7.04
CA GLY A 96 14.28 23.03 -8.14
C GLY A 96 13.21 23.43 -9.16
N THR A 97 11.92 23.39 -8.81
CA THR A 97 10.82 23.80 -9.70
C THR A 97 10.48 25.27 -9.59
N CYS A 98 10.79 25.90 -8.48
CA CYS A 98 10.66 27.34 -8.26
C CYS A 98 11.79 27.84 -7.39
N ARG A 99 11.97 29.16 -7.31
CA ARG A 99 12.89 29.79 -6.36
C ARG A 99 12.12 30.56 -5.31
N VAL A 100 12.29 30.20 -4.04
CA VAL A 100 11.75 30.95 -2.90
C VAL A 100 12.78 31.96 -2.42
N ILE A 101 12.37 33.23 -2.29
CA ILE A 101 13.21 34.33 -1.84
C ILE A 101 12.52 35.02 -0.66
N PRO A 102 13.02 34.84 0.57
CA PRO A 102 12.52 35.58 1.72
C PRO A 102 13.00 37.03 1.69
N ILE A 103 12.08 37.97 1.85
CA ILE A 103 12.34 39.43 1.87
C ILE A 103 11.92 39.95 3.23
N LEU A 104 12.90 40.44 4.00
CA LEU A 104 12.66 40.96 5.34
C LEU A 104 12.18 42.42 5.27
N LEU A 105 10.86 42.61 5.34
CA LEU A 105 10.26 43.93 5.29
C LEU A 105 10.38 44.70 6.60
N ARG A 106 10.09 44.03 7.72
CA ARG A 106 10.07 44.64 9.07
C ARG A 106 10.86 43.79 10.04
N PRO A 107 11.40 44.37 11.14
CA PRO A 107 12.06 43.60 12.18
C PRO A 107 11.11 42.58 12.78
N THR A 108 11.49 41.30 12.75
CA THR A 108 10.76 40.20 13.35
C THR A 108 11.70 39.04 13.65
N HIS A 109 11.26 38.11 14.48
CA HIS A 109 11.98 36.87 14.76
C HIS A 109 11.62 35.84 13.67
N TRP A 110 12.64 35.36 12.96
CA TRP A 110 12.45 34.44 11.81
C TRP A 110 13.41 33.25 11.85
N GLU A 111 14.28 33.19 12.82
CA GLU A 111 15.39 32.25 12.91
C GLU A 111 14.89 30.80 13.06
N ASP A 112 13.69 30.61 13.64
CA ASP A 112 13.04 29.31 13.81
C ASP A 112 12.05 28.95 12.67
N ALA A 113 11.95 29.83 11.65
CA ALA A 113 11.00 29.60 10.55
C ALA A 113 11.50 28.53 9.56
N PRO A 114 10.60 27.80 8.88
CA PRO A 114 10.97 26.76 7.91
C PRO A 114 11.88 27.23 6.77
N PHE A 115 11.91 28.54 6.49
CA PHE A 115 12.70 29.18 5.45
C PHE A 115 13.96 29.87 5.98
N SER A 116 14.33 29.69 7.25
CA SER A 116 15.47 30.36 7.90
C SER A 116 16.82 30.02 7.27
N SER A 117 16.94 28.87 6.61
CA SER A 117 18.16 28.46 5.91
C SER A 117 18.36 29.15 4.55
N LEU A 118 17.35 29.84 4.03
CA LEU A 118 17.44 30.54 2.75
C LEU A 118 18.14 31.88 2.88
N GLN A 119 18.72 32.36 1.76
CA GLN A 119 19.32 33.68 1.72
C GLN A 119 18.25 34.78 1.65
N PHE A 120 18.27 35.67 2.63
CA PHE A 120 17.33 36.78 2.74
C PHE A 120 17.76 38.00 1.92
N LEU A 121 16.75 38.73 1.44
CA LEU A 121 16.92 40.10 0.92
C LEU A 121 16.20 41.10 1.86
N PRO A 122 16.60 42.37 1.93
CA PRO A 122 17.84 42.95 1.37
C PRO A 122 19.12 42.30 1.92
N THR A 123 20.24 42.65 1.30
CA THR A 123 21.57 42.13 1.69
C THR A 123 21.80 42.21 3.20
N ASN A 124 22.40 41.15 3.78
CA ASN A 124 22.63 40.97 5.22
C ASN A 124 21.36 40.86 6.07
N ALA A 125 20.23 40.47 5.51
CA ALA A 125 18.93 40.33 6.19
C ALA A 125 18.56 41.58 7.02
N ARG A 126 18.92 42.79 6.55
CA ARG A 126 18.52 44.04 7.19
C ARG A 126 17.11 44.42 6.79
N PRO A 127 16.14 44.54 7.72
CA PRO A 127 14.76 44.87 7.38
C PRO A 127 14.63 46.14 6.54
N VAL A 128 13.83 46.14 5.49
CA VAL A 128 13.56 47.29 4.59
C VAL A 128 13.27 48.56 5.39
N THR A 129 12.39 48.46 6.38
CA THR A 129 12.01 49.62 7.24
C THR A 129 13.11 50.14 8.16
N ARG A 130 14.24 49.47 8.27
CA ARG A 130 15.43 49.91 9.05
C ARG A 130 16.58 50.46 8.18
N TRP A 131 16.40 50.56 6.88
CA TRP A 131 17.35 51.23 6.03
C TRP A 131 17.20 52.75 6.17
N PRO A 132 18.30 53.51 6.05
CA PRO A 132 18.23 54.97 6.07
C PRO A 132 17.38 55.55 4.94
N ASP A 133 17.38 54.87 3.83
CA ASP A 133 16.56 55.15 2.64
C ASP A 133 15.90 53.85 2.17
N GLN A 134 14.56 53.82 2.17
CA GLN A 134 13.77 52.63 1.79
C GLN A 134 13.85 52.34 0.29
N ASP A 135 14.03 53.37 -0.56
CA ASP A 135 14.21 53.19 -1.99
C ASP A 135 15.50 52.42 -2.30
N MET A 136 16.58 52.69 -1.56
CA MET A 136 17.82 51.94 -1.67
C MET A 136 17.63 50.47 -1.23
N ALA A 137 16.82 50.23 -0.20
CA ALA A 137 16.53 48.87 0.24
C ALA A 137 15.75 48.08 -0.83
N PHE A 138 14.73 48.69 -1.44
CA PHE A 138 13.96 48.07 -2.52
C PHE A 138 14.78 47.90 -3.80
N GLN A 139 15.73 48.79 -4.10
CA GLN A 139 16.66 48.59 -5.20
C GLN A 139 17.58 47.40 -4.96
N ASP A 140 18.08 47.22 -3.73
CA ASP A 140 18.89 46.06 -3.38
C ASP A 140 18.11 44.75 -3.51
N VAL A 141 16.83 44.73 -3.07
CA VAL A 141 15.93 43.62 -3.27
C VAL A 141 15.73 43.32 -4.77
N ALA A 142 15.44 44.34 -5.59
CA ALA A 142 15.22 44.16 -7.02
C ALA A 142 16.47 43.63 -7.75
N MET A 143 17.67 44.13 -7.36
CA MET A 143 18.93 43.60 -7.88
C MET A 143 19.18 42.15 -7.43
N GLY A 144 18.85 41.82 -6.18
CA GLY A 144 18.94 40.45 -5.66
C GLY A 144 18.04 39.48 -6.43
N ILE A 145 16.80 39.88 -6.69
CA ILE A 145 15.86 39.10 -7.53
C ILE A 145 16.41 38.98 -8.96
N GLY A 146 16.92 40.03 -9.54
CA GLY A 146 17.49 40.00 -10.90
C GLY A 146 18.72 39.06 -11.00
N ARG A 147 19.55 38.96 -9.95
CA ARG A 147 20.61 37.93 -9.87
C ARG A 147 20.00 36.54 -9.79
N ALA A 148 18.99 36.35 -8.92
CA ALA A 148 18.34 35.09 -8.73
C ALA A 148 17.66 34.57 -10.01
N ILE A 149 17.11 35.45 -10.87
CA ILE A 149 16.56 35.05 -12.17
C ILE A 149 17.66 34.56 -13.13
N LYS A 150 18.85 35.18 -13.09
CA LYS A 150 19.97 34.82 -13.98
C LYS A 150 20.72 33.57 -13.56
N ASP A 151 20.76 33.31 -12.27
CA ASP A 151 21.39 32.10 -11.76
C ASP A 151 20.50 30.89 -12.05
N PRO A 152 21.04 29.76 -12.51
CA PRO A 152 20.24 28.54 -12.66
C PRO A 152 19.64 28.15 -11.30
N LEU A 153 18.45 27.60 -11.31
CA LEU A 153 17.84 27.06 -10.10
C LEU A 153 18.80 26.04 -9.44
N PRO A 154 18.89 25.97 -8.10
CA PRO A 154 19.86 25.14 -7.40
C PRO A 154 19.86 23.66 -7.73
N SER A 155 18.90 23.20 -8.49
CA SER A 155 18.88 21.86 -9.11
C SER A 155 17.91 21.84 -10.28
N SER A 156 18.26 22.46 -11.41
CA SER A 156 17.61 22.07 -12.65
C SER A 156 18.16 20.70 -13.06
N LYS A 157 17.76 19.66 -12.33
CA LYS A 157 17.98 18.30 -12.84
C LYS A 157 17.26 18.22 -14.16
N THR A 158 17.93 17.67 -15.15
CA THR A 158 17.33 17.31 -16.43
C THR A 158 16.25 16.24 -16.22
N LYS A 159 15.38 16.06 -17.20
CA LYS A 159 14.42 14.94 -17.20
C LYS A 159 15.10 13.60 -16.90
N MET A 160 16.27 13.37 -17.52
CA MET A 160 17.04 12.14 -17.34
C MET A 160 17.53 11.98 -15.89
N GLU A 161 18.07 13.03 -15.28
CA GLU A 161 18.55 12.99 -13.89
C GLU A 161 17.41 12.76 -12.89
N TRP A 162 16.21 13.33 -13.13
CA TRP A 162 15.02 13.03 -12.31
C TRP A 162 14.55 11.59 -12.49
N PHE A 163 14.58 11.09 -13.71
CA PHE A 163 14.21 9.73 -14.02
C PHE A 163 15.17 8.72 -13.38
N GLU A 164 16.48 8.94 -13.48
CA GLU A 164 17.51 8.11 -12.83
C GLU A 164 17.39 8.14 -11.29
N GLU A 165 17.11 9.31 -10.73
CA GLU A 165 16.86 9.44 -9.29
C GLU A 165 15.62 8.65 -8.86
N GLY A 166 14.53 8.72 -9.64
CA GLY A 166 13.33 7.92 -9.44
C GLY A 166 13.64 6.42 -9.43
N ASN A 167 14.43 5.94 -10.40
CA ASN A 167 14.84 4.54 -10.47
C ASN A 167 15.68 4.14 -9.23
N ARG A 168 16.67 4.96 -8.86
CA ARG A 168 17.52 4.73 -7.69
C ARG A 168 16.70 4.66 -6.39
N LEU A 169 15.72 5.56 -6.23
CA LEU A 169 14.83 5.59 -5.08
C LEU A 169 13.88 4.37 -5.05
N SER A 170 13.40 3.95 -6.21
CA SER A 170 12.60 2.73 -6.36
C SER A 170 13.37 1.48 -5.96
N ASP A 171 14.63 1.35 -6.36
CA ASP A 171 15.52 0.25 -5.96
C ASP A 171 15.75 0.22 -4.44
N LEU A 172 15.81 1.39 -3.81
CA LEU A 172 15.88 1.55 -2.35
C LEU A 172 14.52 1.35 -1.65
N LYS A 173 13.45 1.01 -2.40
CA LYS A 173 12.07 0.87 -1.92
C LYS A 173 11.47 2.14 -1.33
N ARG A 174 12.01 3.32 -1.66
CA ARG A 174 11.53 4.65 -1.26
C ARG A 174 10.51 5.15 -2.29
N TYR A 175 9.38 4.47 -2.40
CA TYR A 175 8.44 4.62 -3.51
C TYR A 175 7.73 5.97 -3.57
N GLU A 176 7.43 6.62 -2.43
CA GLU A 176 6.87 7.98 -2.42
C GLU A 176 7.83 9.01 -3.01
N GLU A 177 9.11 8.90 -2.68
CA GLU A 177 10.12 9.80 -3.22
C GLU A 177 10.44 9.48 -4.69
N ALA A 178 10.40 8.21 -5.07
CA ALA A 178 10.50 7.81 -6.47
C ALA A 178 9.35 8.39 -7.30
N LEU A 179 8.11 8.32 -6.77
CA LEU A 179 6.93 8.91 -7.37
C LEU A 179 7.12 10.40 -7.63
N ALA A 180 7.57 11.15 -6.63
CA ALA A 180 7.84 12.58 -6.76
C ALA A 180 8.89 12.88 -7.84
N ALA A 181 9.95 12.05 -7.93
CA ALA A 181 10.98 12.20 -8.96
C ALA A 181 10.45 11.92 -10.38
N TYR A 182 9.64 10.86 -10.57
CA TYR A 182 8.98 10.60 -11.86
C TYR A 182 8.01 11.71 -12.25
N GLU A 183 7.30 12.31 -11.30
CA GLU A 183 6.44 13.46 -11.56
C GLU A 183 7.22 14.69 -12.03
N GLN A 184 8.44 14.93 -11.51
CA GLN A 184 9.31 15.98 -12.03
C GLN A 184 9.78 15.66 -13.46
N ALA A 185 10.14 14.41 -13.75
CA ALA A 185 10.51 13.99 -15.10
C ALA A 185 9.34 14.21 -16.09
N ILE A 186 8.10 13.87 -15.70
CA ILE A 186 6.88 14.07 -16.48
C ILE A 186 6.58 15.56 -16.69
N ARG A 187 6.81 16.43 -15.69
CA ARG A 187 6.65 17.89 -15.86
C ARG A 187 7.58 18.47 -16.92
N LEU A 188 8.81 17.94 -16.98
CA LEU A 188 9.79 18.38 -17.99
C LEU A 188 9.51 17.82 -19.39
N ASP A 189 8.89 16.63 -19.47
CA ASP A 189 8.45 16.03 -20.72
C ASP A 189 7.13 15.25 -20.52
N PRO A 190 5.99 15.92 -20.75
CA PRO A 190 4.67 15.31 -20.60
C PRO A 190 4.34 14.20 -21.60
N ASN A 191 5.21 13.98 -22.61
CA ASN A 191 5.02 12.96 -23.64
C ASN A 191 5.94 11.73 -23.42
N ASP A 192 6.59 11.62 -22.28
CA ASP A 192 7.45 10.47 -21.95
C ASP A 192 6.63 9.28 -21.42
N ALA A 193 6.27 8.35 -22.29
CA ALA A 193 5.55 7.12 -21.93
C ALA A 193 6.27 6.34 -20.82
N THR A 194 7.62 6.29 -20.86
CA THR A 194 8.43 5.56 -19.90
C THR A 194 8.31 6.14 -18.50
N ALA A 195 8.28 7.46 -18.34
CA ALA A 195 8.11 8.09 -17.05
C ALA A 195 6.72 7.78 -16.43
N TYR A 196 5.67 7.76 -17.24
CA TYR A 196 4.33 7.35 -16.79
C TYR A 196 4.27 5.86 -16.42
N TYR A 197 4.95 4.99 -17.17
CA TYR A 197 5.07 3.58 -16.82
C TYR A 197 5.71 3.39 -15.44
N PHE A 198 6.88 4.02 -15.17
CA PHE A 198 7.54 3.90 -13.86
C PHE A 198 6.75 4.57 -12.75
N LYS A 199 6.06 5.69 -13.02
CA LYS A 199 5.08 6.28 -12.09
C LYS A 199 4.02 5.25 -11.71
N SER A 200 3.44 4.54 -12.67
CA SER A 200 2.44 3.50 -12.40
C SER A 200 2.99 2.36 -11.55
N ALA A 201 4.22 1.93 -11.83
CA ALA A 201 4.89 0.88 -11.05
C ALA A 201 5.12 1.29 -9.58
N ALA A 202 5.56 2.53 -9.34
CA ALA A 202 5.71 3.08 -7.99
C ALA A 202 4.35 3.15 -7.25
N LEU A 203 3.30 3.61 -7.92
CA LEU A 203 1.94 3.67 -7.37
C LEU A 203 1.38 2.28 -7.02
N ILE A 204 1.66 1.25 -7.83
CA ILE A 204 1.30 -0.15 -7.50
C ILE A 204 2.00 -0.59 -6.20
N LYS A 205 3.30 -0.27 -6.03
CA LYS A 205 4.04 -0.59 -4.80
C LYS A 205 3.50 0.14 -3.57
N LEU A 206 2.96 1.35 -3.77
CA LEU A 206 2.28 2.15 -2.75
C LEU A 206 0.83 1.73 -2.51
N LYS A 207 0.31 0.75 -3.25
CA LYS A 207 -1.08 0.28 -3.22
C LYS A 207 -2.11 1.36 -3.62
N ARG A 208 -1.68 2.36 -4.40
CA ARG A 208 -2.53 3.44 -4.96
C ARG A 208 -2.99 3.02 -6.36
N TYR A 209 -3.82 2.00 -6.44
CA TYR A 209 -4.10 1.27 -7.67
C TYR A 209 -4.92 2.06 -8.70
N GLU A 210 -5.88 2.87 -8.26
CA GLU A 210 -6.67 3.74 -9.16
C GLU A 210 -5.78 4.78 -9.83
N GLU A 211 -4.87 5.41 -9.09
CA GLU A 211 -3.91 6.35 -9.64
C GLU A 211 -2.90 5.68 -10.56
N ALA A 212 -2.51 4.45 -10.23
CA ALA A 212 -1.66 3.64 -11.10
C ALA A 212 -2.35 3.37 -12.45
N LEU A 213 -3.67 3.11 -12.47
CA LEU A 213 -4.43 2.94 -13.71
C LEU A 213 -4.41 4.20 -14.56
N ILE A 214 -4.62 5.37 -13.96
CA ILE A 214 -4.59 6.65 -14.69
C ILE A 214 -3.21 6.85 -15.32
N ALA A 215 -2.13 6.62 -14.57
CA ALA A 215 -0.76 6.77 -15.06
C ALA A 215 -0.44 5.78 -16.19
N VAL A 216 -0.77 4.51 -16.02
CA VAL A 216 -0.46 3.50 -17.02
C VAL A 216 -1.31 3.65 -18.29
N GLU A 217 -2.53 4.13 -18.19
CA GLU A 217 -3.36 4.45 -19.36
C GLU A 217 -2.79 5.63 -20.15
N GLN A 218 -2.14 6.58 -19.49
CA GLN A 218 -1.39 7.63 -20.17
C GLN A 218 -0.14 7.05 -20.86
N ALA A 219 0.60 6.15 -20.21
CA ALA A 219 1.73 5.46 -20.85
C ALA A 219 1.30 4.72 -22.12
N ILE A 220 0.20 3.95 -22.07
CA ILE A 220 -0.36 3.22 -23.21
C ILE A 220 -0.84 4.16 -24.34
N ARG A 221 -1.41 5.33 -24.00
CA ARG A 221 -1.79 6.32 -25.02
C ARG A 221 -0.59 6.88 -25.76
N LEU A 222 0.50 7.10 -25.06
CA LEU A 222 1.75 7.61 -25.63
C LEU A 222 2.55 6.55 -26.39
N ASP A 223 2.58 5.33 -25.87
CA ASP A 223 3.17 4.17 -26.55
C ASP A 223 2.24 2.94 -26.48
N PRO A 224 1.40 2.72 -27.49
CA PRO A 224 0.50 1.58 -27.57
C PRO A 224 1.19 0.21 -27.77
N GLN A 225 2.52 0.19 -27.95
CA GLN A 225 3.28 -1.06 -28.13
C GLN A 225 4.05 -1.45 -26.86
N ASP A 226 3.96 -0.67 -25.78
CA ASP A 226 4.62 -0.99 -24.51
C ASP A 226 3.94 -2.17 -23.80
N THR A 227 4.50 -3.35 -23.92
CA THR A 227 4.02 -4.58 -23.27
C THR A 227 4.06 -4.51 -21.75
N TYR A 228 5.03 -3.78 -21.18
CA TYR A 228 5.15 -3.64 -19.72
C TYR A 228 4.07 -2.72 -19.15
N ALA A 229 3.65 -1.70 -19.89
CA ALA A 229 2.52 -0.86 -19.50
C ALA A 229 1.22 -1.67 -19.43
N TYR A 230 0.94 -2.52 -20.40
CA TYR A 230 -0.22 -3.44 -20.33
C TYR A 230 -0.11 -4.45 -19.18
N THR A 231 1.09 -4.94 -18.87
CA THR A 231 1.31 -5.82 -17.71
C THR A 231 1.02 -5.08 -16.39
N ASN A 232 1.50 -3.86 -16.22
CA ASN A 232 1.19 -3.03 -15.04
C ASN A 232 -0.30 -2.72 -14.94
N LYS A 233 -0.98 -2.45 -16.08
CA LYS A 233 -2.44 -2.27 -16.11
C LYS A 233 -3.14 -3.53 -15.58
N GLY A 234 -2.73 -4.70 -16.04
CA GLY A 234 -3.23 -5.98 -15.55
C GLY A 234 -3.02 -6.15 -14.05
N ALA A 235 -1.81 -5.87 -13.55
CA ALA A 235 -1.47 -5.97 -12.13
C ALA A 235 -2.33 -5.03 -11.27
N ALA A 236 -2.51 -3.76 -11.66
CA ALA A 236 -3.36 -2.81 -10.94
C ALA A 236 -4.83 -3.27 -10.92
N LEU A 237 -5.36 -3.77 -12.03
CA LEU A 237 -6.73 -4.27 -12.14
C LEU A 237 -6.97 -5.53 -11.28
N ILE A 238 -5.96 -6.41 -11.14
CA ILE A 238 -6.05 -7.57 -10.23
C ILE A 238 -6.23 -7.12 -8.79
N GLU A 239 -5.45 -6.15 -8.35
CA GLU A 239 -5.53 -5.62 -6.97
C GLU A 239 -6.87 -4.90 -6.71
N LEU A 240 -7.45 -4.29 -7.75
CA LEU A 240 -8.81 -3.71 -7.72
C LEU A 240 -9.93 -4.76 -7.87
N LYS A 241 -9.59 -6.05 -7.98
CA LYS A 241 -10.51 -7.18 -8.20
C LYS A 241 -11.31 -7.08 -9.50
N ARG A 242 -10.81 -6.36 -10.51
CA ARG A 242 -11.38 -6.23 -11.86
C ARG A 242 -10.75 -7.26 -12.79
N TYR A 243 -10.95 -8.53 -12.48
CA TYR A 243 -10.16 -9.64 -13.05
C TYR A 243 -10.38 -9.86 -14.56
N GLU A 244 -11.60 -9.69 -15.06
CA GLU A 244 -11.90 -9.81 -16.49
C GLU A 244 -11.19 -8.72 -17.31
N GLU A 245 -11.17 -7.48 -16.80
CA GLU A 245 -10.46 -6.39 -17.45
C GLU A 245 -8.94 -6.58 -17.39
N ALA A 246 -8.45 -7.15 -16.28
CA ALA A 246 -7.05 -7.53 -16.16
C ALA A 246 -6.65 -8.55 -17.23
N LEU A 247 -7.48 -9.55 -17.50
CA LEU A 247 -7.23 -10.54 -18.54
C LEU A 247 -7.11 -9.89 -19.92
N ILE A 248 -7.98 -8.94 -20.24
CA ILE A 248 -7.94 -8.22 -21.54
C ILE A 248 -6.59 -7.49 -21.68
N ALA A 249 -6.15 -6.77 -20.64
CA ALA A 249 -4.87 -6.06 -20.66
C ALA A 249 -3.68 -7.03 -20.78
N LEU A 250 -3.67 -8.12 -20.00
CA LEU A 250 -2.60 -9.11 -20.00
C LEU A 250 -2.53 -9.90 -21.32
N GLU A 251 -3.66 -10.18 -21.96
CA GLU A 251 -3.70 -10.78 -23.29
C GLU A 251 -3.16 -9.83 -24.35
N GLN A 252 -3.36 -8.53 -24.19
CA GLN A 252 -2.70 -7.56 -25.07
C GLN A 252 -1.19 -7.53 -24.83
N ALA A 253 -0.72 -7.56 -23.58
CA ALA A 253 0.71 -7.67 -23.27
C ALA A 253 1.33 -8.91 -23.91
N ILE A 254 0.68 -10.08 -23.80
CA ILE A 254 1.15 -11.35 -24.40
C ILE A 254 1.11 -11.32 -25.93
N ARG A 255 0.14 -10.64 -26.56
CA ARG A 255 0.13 -10.48 -28.02
C ARG A 255 1.30 -9.62 -28.49
N LEU A 256 1.66 -8.57 -27.75
CA LEU A 256 2.78 -7.70 -28.08
C LEU A 256 4.13 -8.38 -27.85
N ASP A 257 4.25 -9.09 -26.74
CA ASP A 257 5.45 -9.90 -26.43
C ASP A 257 5.04 -11.28 -25.86
N PRO A 258 5.03 -12.32 -26.70
CA PRO A 258 4.75 -13.69 -26.27
C PRO A 258 5.76 -14.27 -25.26
N ASN A 259 6.90 -13.61 -25.04
CA ASN A 259 7.93 -14.04 -24.09
C ASN A 259 7.85 -13.31 -22.75
N ASN A 260 6.86 -12.46 -22.53
CA ASN A 260 6.68 -11.74 -21.27
C ASN A 260 6.18 -12.69 -20.15
N ALA A 261 7.10 -13.30 -19.42
CA ALA A 261 6.77 -14.20 -18.29
C ALA A 261 5.89 -13.52 -17.21
N PHE A 262 6.10 -12.21 -16.95
CA PHE A 262 5.31 -11.48 -15.96
C PHE A 262 3.83 -11.39 -16.35
N ALA A 263 3.53 -11.17 -17.63
CA ALA A 263 2.16 -11.14 -18.12
C ALA A 263 1.46 -12.49 -17.92
N TYR A 264 2.15 -13.60 -18.13
CA TYR A 264 1.61 -14.94 -17.87
C TYR A 264 1.42 -15.22 -16.38
N ILE A 265 2.33 -14.78 -15.51
CA ILE A 265 2.15 -14.90 -14.04
C ILE A 265 0.91 -14.17 -13.59
N ASP A 266 0.71 -12.94 -14.04
CA ASP A 266 -0.44 -12.12 -13.63
C ASP A 266 -1.74 -12.61 -14.31
N LYS A 267 -1.68 -13.13 -15.57
CA LYS A 267 -2.81 -13.84 -16.20
C LYS A 267 -3.24 -15.05 -15.37
N GLY A 268 -2.27 -15.86 -14.94
CA GLY A 268 -2.54 -16.98 -14.04
C GLY A 268 -3.17 -16.55 -12.72
N ALA A 269 -2.73 -15.42 -12.16
CA ALA A 269 -3.30 -14.87 -10.94
C ALA A 269 -4.76 -14.39 -11.14
N ALA A 270 -5.07 -13.70 -12.23
CA ALA A 270 -6.42 -13.25 -12.54
C ALA A 270 -7.39 -14.44 -12.76
N LEU A 271 -6.95 -15.45 -13.53
CA LEU A 271 -7.70 -16.68 -13.77
C LEU A 271 -7.96 -17.48 -12.48
N ASP A 272 -6.97 -17.53 -11.59
CA ASP A 272 -7.11 -18.15 -10.26
C ASP A 272 -8.21 -17.50 -9.43
N GLN A 273 -8.29 -16.17 -9.42
CA GLN A 273 -9.33 -15.42 -8.70
C GLN A 273 -10.72 -15.59 -9.31
N LEU A 274 -10.81 -15.87 -10.61
CA LEU A 274 -12.05 -16.21 -11.32
C LEU A 274 -12.46 -17.67 -11.16
N GLY A 275 -11.66 -18.50 -10.47
CA GLY A 275 -11.92 -19.93 -10.31
C GLY A 275 -11.63 -20.77 -11.56
N ARG A 276 -10.97 -20.19 -12.59
CA ARG A 276 -10.60 -20.85 -13.85
C ARG A 276 -9.24 -21.54 -13.70
N TYR A 277 -9.17 -22.52 -12.79
CA TYR A 277 -7.91 -23.08 -12.29
C TYR A 277 -7.08 -23.82 -13.37
N GLU A 278 -7.71 -24.55 -14.29
CA GLU A 278 -7.02 -25.25 -15.36
C GLU A 278 -6.34 -24.26 -16.31
N GLU A 279 -7.03 -23.18 -16.67
CA GLU A 279 -6.46 -22.14 -17.53
C GLU A 279 -5.36 -21.36 -16.81
N ALA A 280 -5.53 -21.11 -15.51
CA ALA A 280 -4.48 -20.50 -14.67
C ALA A 280 -3.23 -21.36 -14.65
N LEU A 281 -3.38 -22.67 -14.51
CA LEU A 281 -2.26 -23.62 -14.53
C LEU A 281 -1.51 -23.58 -15.86
N ILE A 282 -2.23 -23.54 -17.00
CA ILE A 282 -1.61 -23.43 -18.33
C ILE A 282 -0.79 -22.15 -18.45
N ALA A 283 -1.36 -21.01 -18.04
CA ALA A 283 -0.65 -19.73 -18.06
C ALA A 283 0.63 -19.75 -17.18
N LEU A 284 0.52 -20.32 -15.96
CA LEU A 284 1.64 -20.42 -15.04
C LEU A 284 2.71 -21.42 -15.50
N MET A 285 2.34 -22.48 -16.19
CA MET A 285 3.30 -23.39 -16.84
C MET A 285 4.08 -22.67 -17.94
N GLN A 286 3.40 -21.85 -18.73
CA GLN A 286 4.07 -21.02 -19.74
C GLN A 286 5.02 -20.00 -19.08
N ALA A 287 4.60 -19.36 -17.99
CA ALA A 287 5.46 -18.46 -17.22
C ALA A 287 6.74 -19.16 -16.72
N VAL A 288 6.62 -20.37 -16.15
CA VAL A 288 7.75 -21.17 -15.69
C VAL A 288 8.65 -21.62 -16.84
N GLN A 289 8.08 -21.91 -18.02
CA GLN A 289 8.88 -22.25 -19.21
C GLN A 289 9.70 -21.06 -19.70
N LEU A 290 9.13 -19.85 -19.67
CA LEU A 290 9.80 -18.62 -20.11
C LEU A 290 10.84 -18.14 -19.08
N ASP A 291 10.53 -18.23 -17.80
CA ASP A 291 11.44 -17.91 -16.70
C ASP A 291 11.45 -19.03 -15.64
N PRO A 292 12.30 -20.06 -15.82
CA PRO A 292 12.43 -21.15 -14.86
C PRO A 292 12.97 -20.71 -13.48
N SER A 293 13.57 -19.52 -13.39
CA SER A 293 14.17 -18.99 -12.17
C SER A 293 13.17 -18.16 -11.33
N SER A 294 11.94 -17.97 -11.81
CA SER A 294 10.91 -17.18 -11.11
C SER A 294 10.28 -17.95 -9.93
N ALA A 295 10.77 -17.68 -8.74
CA ALA A 295 10.14 -18.20 -7.49
C ALA A 295 8.65 -17.85 -7.40
N ARG A 296 8.26 -16.66 -7.89
CA ARG A 296 6.87 -16.20 -7.95
C ARG A 296 6.00 -17.08 -8.85
N ALA A 297 6.50 -17.46 -10.03
CA ALA A 297 5.78 -18.32 -10.97
C ALA A 297 5.55 -19.72 -10.36
N HIS A 298 6.60 -20.31 -9.78
CA HIS A 298 6.50 -21.61 -9.12
C HIS A 298 5.55 -21.58 -7.92
N SER A 299 5.61 -20.55 -7.07
CA SER A 299 4.71 -20.40 -5.92
C SER A 299 3.25 -20.28 -6.35
N ARG A 300 2.94 -19.47 -7.36
CA ARG A 300 1.58 -19.34 -7.89
C ARG A 300 1.09 -20.63 -8.54
N LYS A 301 1.97 -21.34 -9.27
CA LYS A 301 1.65 -22.67 -9.82
C LYS A 301 1.30 -23.65 -8.71
N GLY A 302 2.04 -23.64 -7.59
CA GLY A 302 1.74 -24.45 -6.41
C GLY A 302 0.37 -24.12 -5.82
N ALA A 303 0.01 -22.85 -5.73
CA ALA A 303 -1.29 -22.43 -5.21
C ALA A 303 -2.46 -22.93 -6.08
N VAL A 304 -2.35 -22.82 -7.38
CA VAL A 304 -3.37 -23.33 -8.32
C VAL A 304 -3.47 -24.85 -8.27
N LEU A 305 -2.35 -25.55 -8.25
CA LEU A 305 -2.31 -27.02 -8.12
C LEU A 305 -2.97 -27.50 -6.82
N ASN A 306 -2.78 -26.78 -5.72
CA ASN A 306 -3.47 -27.05 -4.46
C ASN A 306 -5.00 -26.94 -4.60
N LYS A 307 -5.50 -25.90 -5.26
CA LYS A 307 -6.95 -25.73 -5.54
C LYS A 307 -7.52 -26.84 -6.42
N LEU A 308 -6.70 -27.35 -7.36
CA LEU A 308 -6.99 -28.51 -8.19
C LEU A 308 -6.83 -29.85 -7.44
N LYS A 309 -6.48 -29.83 -6.14
CA LYS A 309 -6.22 -31.01 -5.30
C LYS A 309 -5.05 -31.89 -5.82
N ARG A 310 -4.16 -31.35 -6.64
CA ARG A 310 -2.95 -32.00 -7.16
C ARG A 310 -1.78 -31.76 -6.17
N TYR A 311 -1.92 -32.31 -4.97
CA TYR A 311 -1.12 -31.93 -3.79
C TYR A 311 0.37 -32.21 -3.96
N GLU A 312 0.78 -33.38 -4.49
CA GLU A 312 2.20 -33.70 -4.66
C GLU A 312 2.88 -32.78 -5.69
N GLU A 313 2.18 -32.42 -6.76
CA GLU A 313 2.70 -31.45 -7.73
C GLU A 313 2.78 -30.05 -7.14
N ALA A 314 1.81 -29.67 -6.29
CA ALA A 314 1.85 -28.40 -5.55
C ALA A 314 3.07 -28.33 -4.62
N LEU A 315 3.34 -29.43 -3.87
CA LEU A 315 4.50 -29.54 -2.98
C LEU A 315 5.81 -29.37 -3.77
N ALA A 316 5.93 -30.03 -4.94
CA ALA A 316 7.09 -29.89 -5.83
C ALA A 316 7.27 -28.45 -6.35
N ALA A 317 6.18 -27.79 -6.71
CA ALA A 317 6.21 -26.40 -7.17
C ALA A 317 6.65 -25.44 -6.04
N TYR A 318 6.15 -25.60 -4.83
CA TYR A 318 6.58 -24.81 -3.68
C TYR A 318 8.04 -25.09 -3.30
N GLU A 319 8.50 -26.34 -3.42
CA GLU A 319 9.90 -26.68 -3.19
C GLU A 319 10.82 -25.92 -4.17
N GLN A 320 10.47 -25.87 -5.46
CA GLN A 320 11.22 -25.09 -6.44
C GLN A 320 11.19 -23.59 -6.09
N ALA A 321 10.05 -23.05 -5.67
CA ALA A 321 9.94 -21.64 -5.25
C ALA A 321 10.88 -21.33 -4.08
N ILE A 322 10.96 -22.23 -3.09
CA ILE A 322 11.81 -22.12 -1.90
C ILE A 322 13.29 -22.23 -2.25
N GLN A 323 13.66 -23.14 -3.18
CA GLN A 323 15.05 -23.28 -3.63
C GLN A 323 15.53 -22.04 -4.38
N LEU A 324 14.66 -21.42 -5.18
CA LEU A 324 14.95 -20.20 -5.93
C LEU A 324 14.98 -18.95 -5.07
N ASP A 325 14.09 -18.86 -4.09
CA ASP A 325 14.04 -17.78 -3.10
C ASP A 325 13.85 -18.34 -1.68
N PRO A 326 14.95 -18.58 -0.95
CA PRO A 326 14.89 -19.06 0.42
C PRO A 326 14.18 -18.14 1.42
N ASN A 327 13.89 -16.89 1.03
CA ASN A 327 13.14 -15.94 1.84
C ASN A 327 11.65 -15.87 1.47
N HIS A 328 11.17 -16.74 0.61
CA HIS A 328 9.77 -16.73 0.13
C HIS A 328 8.81 -17.31 1.18
N VAL A 329 8.55 -16.54 2.25
CA VAL A 329 7.75 -16.93 3.44
C VAL A 329 6.40 -17.56 3.07
N ALA A 330 5.70 -17.02 2.03
CA ALA A 330 4.41 -17.54 1.60
C ALA A 330 4.50 -18.98 1.06
N ALA A 331 5.54 -19.31 0.27
CA ALA A 331 5.70 -20.65 -0.28
C ALA A 331 5.90 -21.71 0.82
N TYR A 332 6.66 -21.39 1.86
CA TYR A 332 6.83 -22.28 3.01
C TYR A 332 5.50 -22.54 3.72
N THR A 333 4.75 -21.47 4.02
CA THR A 333 3.48 -21.62 4.78
C THR A 333 2.40 -22.34 4.00
N ASP A 334 2.34 -22.11 2.68
CA ASP A 334 1.40 -22.81 1.80
C ASP A 334 1.79 -24.28 1.63
N LYS A 335 3.10 -24.58 1.50
CA LYS A 335 3.63 -25.95 1.54
C LYS A 335 3.24 -26.66 2.84
N ALA A 336 3.45 -26.00 3.98
CA ALA A 336 3.11 -26.57 5.29
C ALA A 336 1.61 -26.84 5.43
N ALA A 337 0.75 -25.97 4.90
CA ALA A 337 -0.70 -26.16 4.91
C ALA A 337 -1.11 -27.44 4.14
N ILE A 338 -0.50 -27.71 2.98
CA ILE A 338 -0.72 -28.94 2.22
C ILE A 338 -0.21 -30.15 3.02
N LEU A 339 0.96 -30.08 3.62
CA LEU A 339 1.52 -31.16 4.43
C LEU A 339 0.61 -31.51 5.61
N ILE A 340 0.02 -30.50 6.28
CA ILE A 340 -0.96 -30.69 7.35
C ILE A 340 -2.20 -31.41 6.79
N GLN A 341 -2.70 -31.01 5.64
CA GLN A 341 -3.85 -31.62 4.97
C GLN A 341 -3.57 -33.10 4.60
N LEU A 342 -2.33 -33.41 4.19
CA LEU A 342 -1.87 -34.77 3.90
C LEU A 342 -1.48 -35.57 5.15
N ARG A 343 -1.68 -35.04 6.36
CA ARG A 343 -1.31 -35.60 7.65
C ARG A 343 0.21 -35.84 7.85
N ARG A 344 1.05 -35.12 7.11
CA ARG A 344 2.51 -35.13 7.17
C ARG A 344 3.00 -34.05 8.17
N TYR A 345 2.62 -34.19 9.43
CA TYR A 345 2.70 -33.11 10.44
C TYR A 345 4.14 -32.76 10.83
N GLU A 346 5.02 -33.75 10.99
CA GLU A 346 6.43 -33.52 11.31
C GLU A 346 7.15 -32.78 10.18
N GLU A 347 6.84 -33.12 8.93
CA GLU A 347 7.36 -32.40 7.78
C GLU A 347 6.84 -30.96 7.73
N ALA A 348 5.56 -30.74 8.06
CA ALA A 348 5.01 -29.39 8.16
C ALA A 348 5.76 -28.55 9.21
N LEU A 349 6.08 -29.12 10.38
CA LEU A 349 6.87 -28.46 11.40
C LEU A 349 8.27 -28.09 10.89
N SER A 350 8.94 -29.02 10.21
CA SER A 350 10.30 -28.82 9.67
C SER A 350 10.33 -27.67 8.64
N VAL A 351 9.25 -27.53 7.85
CA VAL A 351 9.08 -26.46 6.86
C VAL A 351 8.77 -25.10 7.51
N LEU A 352 8.07 -25.07 8.64
CA LEU A 352 7.69 -23.83 9.33
C LEU A 352 8.81 -23.23 10.20
N GLU A 353 9.73 -24.04 10.69
CA GLU A 353 10.84 -23.57 11.53
C GLU A 353 11.73 -22.51 10.85
N PRO A 354 12.17 -22.69 9.59
CA PRO A 354 12.89 -21.65 8.84
C PRO A 354 12.11 -20.34 8.75
N VAL A 355 10.79 -20.42 8.50
CA VAL A 355 9.93 -19.22 8.39
C VAL A 355 9.90 -18.43 9.68
N ILE A 356 9.76 -19.13 10.81
CA ILE A 356 9.73 -18.49 12.15
C ILE A 356 11.05 -17.78 12.44
N ARG A 357 12.18 -18.31 11.96
CA ARG A 357 13.49 -17.65 12.08
C ARG A 357 13.65 -16.46 11.13
N LEU A 358 13.18 -16.58 9.88
CA LEU A 358 13.29 -15.53 8.86
C LEU A 358 12.32 -14.36 9.10
N ALA A 359 11.11 -14.68 9.55
CA ALA A 359 10.03 -13.72 9.77
C ALA A 359 9.35 -13.96 11.12
N PRO A 360 9.99 -13.62 12.25
CA PRO A 360 9.46 -13.88 13.60
C PRO A 360 8.12 -13.21 13.90
N THR A 361 7.72 -12.23 13.08
CA THR A 361 6.45 -11.50 13.20
C THR A 361 5.34 -12.05 12.30
N TYR A 362 5.58 -13.13 11.57
CA TYR A 362 4.62 -13.68 10.62
C TYR A 362 3.64 -14.65 11.31
N ALA A 363 2.50 -14.14 11.77
CA ALA A 363 1.50 -14.86 12.57
C ALA A 363 1.03 -16.19 11.94
N ARG A 364 0.92 -16.25 10.61
CA ARG A 364 0.44 -17.44 9.88
C ARG A 364 1.35 -18.65 10.08
N ALA A 365 2.66 -18.44 10.21
CA ALA A 365 3.60 -19.54 10.49
C ALA A 365 3.36 -20.17 11.86
N TYR A 366 3.09 -19.36 12.88
CA TYR A 366 2.76 -19.85 14.21
C TYR A 366 1.39 -20.53 14.27
N THR A 367 0.40 -20.03 13.51
CA THR A 367 -0.92 -20.69 13.36
C THR A 367 -0.76 -22.09 12.75
N GLY A 368 0.05 -22.22 11.69
CA GLY A 368 0.37 -23.50 11.05
C GLY A 368 1.12 -24.44 12.00
N LYS A 369 2.10 -23.92 12.74
CA LYS A 369 2.84 -24.70 13.76
C LYS A 369 1.89 -25.24 14.83
N GLY A 370 1.00 -24.40 15.36
CA GLY A 370 0.01 -24.82 16.34
C GLY A 370 -0.95 -25.87 15.79
N ALA A 371 -1.40 -25.72 14.53
CA ALA A 371 -2.26 -26.72 13.89
C ALA A 371 -1.54 -28.08 13.74
N ALA A 372 -0.30 -28.11 13.29
CA ALA A 372 0.48 -29.33 13.16
C ALA A 372 0.72 -30.01 14.53
N LEU A 373 1.11 -29.23 15.54
CA LEU A 373 1.33 -29.73 16.92
C LEU A 373 0.04 -30.29 17.53
N ASN A 374 -1.11 -29.67 17.29
CA ASN A 374 -2.41 -30.21 17.71
C ASN A 374 -2.67 -31.62 17.16
N GLN A 375 -2.36 -31.82 15.88
CA GLN A 375 -2.57 -33.13 15.23
C GLN A 375 -1.59 -34.19 15.72
N LEU A 376 -0.43 -33.78 16.27
CA LEU A 376 0.55 -34.66 16.90
C LEU A 376 0.26 -34.91 18.39
N GLY A 377 -0.78 -34.31 18.96
CA GLY A 377 -1.11 -34.41 20.37
C GLY A 377 -0.18 -33.61 21.29
N ARG A 378 0.66 -32.72 20.75
CA ARG A 378 1.60 -31.86 21.49
C ARG A 378 0.91 -30.55 21.89
N TYR A 379 -0.13 -30.69 22.74
CA TYR A 379 -1.10 -29.60 22.98
C TYR A 379 -0.50 -28.40 23.73
N GLU A 380 0.41 -28.59 24.68
CA GLU A 380 1.06 -27.50 25.41
C GLU A 380 1.93 -26.65 24.46
N GLU A 381 2.67 -27.30 23.57
CA GLU A 381 3.49 -26.60 22.58
C GLU A 381 2.63 -25.92 21.54
N ALA A 382 1.50 -26.53 21.15
CA ALA A 382 0.52 -25.92 20.25
C ALA A 382 -0.05 -24.64 20.86
N LEU A 383 -0.39 -24.67 22.16
CA LEU A 383 -0.94 -23.50 22.86
C LEU A 383 0.05 -22.33 22.86
N ILE A 384 1.33 -22.58 23.14
CA ILE A 384 2.38 -21.54 23.07
C ILE A 384 2.47 -20.91 21.66
N ALA A 385 2.47 -21.75 20.62
CA ALA A 385 2.55 -21.27 19.24
C ALA A 385 1.30 -20.43 18.87
N LEU A 386 0.10 -20.89 19.24
CA LEU A 386 -1.15 -20.21 18.95
C LEU A 386 -1.29 -18.88 19.72
N GLU A 387 -0.81 -18.82 20.95
CA GLU A 387 -0.74 -17.56 21.71
C GLU A 387 0.21 -16.56 21.08
N GLN A 388 1.32 -17.02 20.51
CA GLN A 388 2.19 -16.17 19.73
C GLN A 388 1.52 -15.68 18.44
N ALA A 389 0.81 -16.56 17.73
CA ALA A 389 0.04 -16.19 16.55
C ALA A 389 -0.98 -15.08 16.85
N ILE A 390 -1.74 -15.23 17.94
CA ILE A 390 -2.75 -14.26 18.41
C ILE A 390 -2.12 -12.92 18.83
N ARG A 391 -0.95 -12.94 19.50
CA ARG A 391 -0.24 -11.70 19.84
C ARG A 391 0.20 -10.91 18.59
N LEU A 392 0.62 -11.62 17.55
CA LEU A 392 1.08 -11.03 16.30
C LEU A 392 -0.08 -10.57 15.39
N ASP A 393 -1.20 -11.28 15.44
CA ASP A 393 -2.41 -10.99 14.66
C ASP A 393 -3.65 -11.26 15.53
N PRO A 394 -4.13 -10.25 16.27
CA PRO A 394 -5.29 -10.38 17.15
C PRO A 394 -6.63 -10.63 16.40
N ASP A 395 -6.67 -10.45 15.08
CA ASP A 395 -7.86 -10.67 14.27
C ASP A 395 -7.87 -12.07 13.60
N ASN A 396 -6.95 -12.95 13.98
CA ASN A 396 -6.82 -14.29 13.40
C ASN A 396 -7.82 -15.29 14.00
N ALA A 397 -9.01 -15.36 13.42
CA ALA A 397 -10.06 -16.28 13.84
C ALA A 397 -9.62 -17.76 13.84
N LEU A 398 -8.76 -18.17 12.88
CA LEU A 398 -8.24 -19.54 12.81
C LEU A 398 -7.33 -19.87 13.99
N ALA A 399 -6.47 -18.93 14.41
CA ALA A 399 -5.61 -19.12 15.57
C ALA A 399 -6.43 -19.27 16.87
N TYR A 400 -7.48 -18.47 17.04
CA TYR A 400 -8.39 -18.60 18.17
C TYR A 400 -9.17 -19.92 18.15
N ASN A 401 -9.68 -20.36 17.00
CA ASN A 401 -10.34 -21.66 16.88
C ASN A 401 -9.38 -22.81 17.25
N ASN A 402 -8.16 -22.78 16.73
CA ASN A 402 -7.17 -23.80 17.01
C ASN A 402 -6.75 -23.77 18.50
N LYS A 403 -6.63 -22.57 19.12
CA LYS A 403 -6.43 -22.42 20.56
C LYS A 403 -7.58 -23.04 21.35
N GLY A 404 -8.83 -22.76 20.97
CA GLY A 404 -10.01 -23.36 21.60
C GLY A 404 -10.02 -24.91 21.49
N HIS A 405 -9.69 -25.44 20.31
CA HIS A 405 -9.52 -26.88 20.12
C HIS A 405 -8.41 -27.44 21.05
N THR A 406 -7.24 -26.82 21.08
CA THR A 406 -6.13 -27.22 21.98
C THR A 406 -6.56 -27.24 23.42
N LEU A 407 -7.25 -26.20 23.88
CA LEU A 407 -7.74 -26.11 25.27
C LEU A 407 -8.79 -27.16 25.59
N ASN A 408 -9.66 -27.52 24.63
CA ASN A 408 -10.60 -28.63 24.75
C ASN A 408 -9.85 -29.94 24.97
N GLN A 409 -8.76 -30.19 24.23
CA GLN A 409 -7.97 -31.41 24.38
C GLN A 409 -7.22 -31.48 25.75
N LEU A 410 -6.88 -30.30 26.31
CA LEU A 410 -6.28 -30.15 27.62
C LEU A 410 -7.30 -30.17 28.78
N GLY A 411 -8.60 -30.28 28.49
CA GLY A 411 -9.66 -30.25 29.51
C GLY A 411 -9.96 -28.85 30.10
N ARG A 412 -9.41 -27.78 29.49
CA ARG A 412 -9.53 -26.38 29.95
C ARG A 412 -10.73 -25.73 29.27
N TYR A 413 -11.93 -26.24 29.54
CA TYR A 413 -13.14 -25.97 28.73
C TYR A 413 -13.64 -24.52 28.82
N GLU A 414 -13.56 -23.86 29.98
CA GLU A 414 -13.96 -22.45 30.13
C GLU A 414 -13.03 -21.52 29.33
N GLU A 415 -11.72 -21.80 29.35
CA GLU A 415 -10.77 -21.04 28.54
C GLU A 415 -10.97 -21.29 27.02
N ALA A 416 -11.32 -22.54 26.66
CA ALA A 416 -11.68 -22.89 25.30
C ALA A 416 -12.90 -22.09 24.82
N LEU A 417 -13.94 -21.95 25.65
CA LEU A 417 -15.11 -21.14 25.33
C LEU A 417 -14.75 -19.70 25.03
N SER A 418 -13.91 -19.09 25.88
CA SER A 418 -13.46 -17.71 25.66
C SER A 418 -12.74 -17.54 24.32
N ALA A 419 -11.83 -18.47 23.98
CA ALA A 419 -11.13 -18.44 22.70
C ALA A 419 -12.07 -18.64 21.50
N LEU A 420 -13.00 -19.61 21.59
CA LEU A 420 -13.95 -19.93 20.53
C LEU A 420 -14.98 -18.82 20.30
N GLU A 421 -15.38 -18.11 21.34
CA GLU A 421 -16.22 -16.92 21.23
C GLU A 421 -15.52 -15.77 20.50
N GLN A 422 -14.21 -15.61 20.71
CA GLN A 422 -13.41 -14.69 19.90
C GLN A 422 -13.36 -15.14 18.44
N ALA A 423 -13.10 -16.43 18.18
CA ALA A 423 -13.09 -16.95 16.81
C ALA A 423 -14.42 -16.68 16.09
N ILE A 424 -15.55 -16.93 16.77
CA ILE A 424 -16.90 -16.69 16.24
C ILE A 424 -17.19 -15.20 16.02
N ARG A 425 -16.73 -14.33 16.93
CA ARG A 425 -16.89 -12.87 16.79
C ARG A 425 -16.15 -12.35 15.56
N LEU A 426 -14.92 -12.80 15.34
CA LEU A 426 -14.10 -12.44 14.18
C LEU A 426 -14.61 -13.06 12.89
N ALA A 427 -15.15 -14.27 12.93
CA ALA A 427 -15.66 -14.99 11.78
C ALA A 427 -17.00 -15.68 12.10
N PRO A 428 -18.15 -14.98 11.99
CA PRO A 428 -19.46 -15.52 12.35
C PRO A 428 -19.92 -16.74 11.53
N ASN A 429 -19.28 -17.03 10.42
CA ASN A 429 -19.59 -18.19 9.56
C ASN A 429 -18.59 -19.34 9.75
N PHE A 430 -17.84 -19.37 10.84
CA PHE A 430 -16.81 -20.39 11.07
C PHE A 430 -17.40 -21.61 11.77
N ALA A 431 -17.95 -22.55 11.01
CA ALA A 431 -18.64 -23.74 11.50
C ALA A 431 -17.81 -24.55 12.53
N ALA A 432 -16.49 -24.76 12.30
CA ALA A 432 -15.63 -25.50 13.19
C ALA A 432 -15.53 -24.87 14.59
N ALA A 433 -15.58 -23.52 14.68
CA ALA A 433 -15.56 -22.85 15.98
C ALA A 433 -16.85 -23.11 16.78
N TYR A 434 -17.99 -23.15 16.13
CA TYR A 434 -19.26 -23.52 16.77
C TYR A 434 -19.28 -24.99 17.20
N ASN A 435 -18.76 -25.91 16.39
CA ASN A 435 -18.66 -27.32 16.76
C ASN A 435 -17.73 -27.49 17.97
N ASN A 436 -16.54 -26.86 17.98
CA ASN A 436 -15.62 -26.89 19.12
C ASN A 436 -16.22 -26.24 20.37
N LYS A 437 -17.04 -25.17 20.23
CA LYS A 437 -17.79 -24.53 21.32
C LYS A 437 -18.84 -25.49 21.87
N GLY A 438 -19.59 -26.18 21.00
CA GLY A 438 -20.55 -27.19 21.42
C GLY A 438 -19.89 -28.34 22.17
N HIS A 439 -18.72 -28.79 21.75
CA HIS A 439 -17.93 -29.79 22.46
C HIS A 439 -17.57 -29.30 23.88
N ALA A 440 -17.00 -28.10 24.02
CA ALA A 440 -16.65 -27.54 25.33
C ALA A 440 -17.86 -27.45 26.28
N LEU A 441 -19.00 -26.96 25.74
CA LEU A 441 -20.25 -26.84 26.49
C LEU A 441 -20.80 -28.21 26.96
N ASN A 442 -20.70 -29.23 26.11
CA ASN A 442 -21.04 -30.60 26.49
C ASN A 442 -20.19 -31.09 27.68
N GLN A 443 -18.90 -30.85 27.66
CA GLN A 443 -17.98 -31.24 28.74
C GLN A 443 -18.26 -30.51 30.07
N LEU A 444 -18.80 -29.29 29.97
CA LEU A 444 -19.22 -28.46 31.10
C LEU A 444 -20.64 -28.76 31.61
N GLY A 445 -21.37 -29.70 30.98
CA GLY A 445 -22.76 -30.01 31.31
C GLY A 445 -23.77 -28.95 30.89
N ARG A 446 -23.39 -27.99 30.02
CA ARG A 446 -24.25 -26.90 29.51
C ARG A 446 -24.93 -27.30 28.19
N TYR A 447 -25.74 -28.37 28.28
CA TYR A 447 -26.22 -29.10 27.09
C TYR A 447 -27.18 -28.29 26.20
N GLU A 448 -28.05 -27.45 26.74
CA GLU A 448 -28.93 -26.59 25.97
C GLU A 448 -28.13 -25.56 25.16
N GLU A 449 -27.12 -24.98 25.76
CA GLU A 449 -26.24 -24.03 25.05
C GLU A 449 -25.38 -24.75 23.99
N ALA A 450 -24.97 -25.98 24.29
CA ALA A 450 -24.27 -26.83 23.32
C ALA A 450 -25.12 -27.07 22.09
N LEU A 451 -26.42 -27.38 22.25
CA LEU A 451 -27.34 -27.59 21.13
C LEU A 451 -27.44 -26.36 20.23
N ILE A 452 -27.55 -25.16 20.81
CA ILE A 452 -27.61 -23.91 20.04
C ILE A 452 -26.34 -23.73 19.18
N ALA A 453 -25.17 -23.96 19.76
CA ALA A 453 -23.91 -23.85 19.03
C ALA A 453 -23.80 -24.93 17.93
N LEU A 454 -24.14 -26.17 18.23
CA LEU A 454 -24.04 -27.29 17.29
C LEU A 454 -25.04 -27.17 16.14
N GLU A 455 -26.25 -26.66 16.39
CA GLU A 455 -27.21 -26.36 15.33
C GLU A 455 -26.73 -25.27 14.39
N GLN A 456 -26.01 -24.28 14.93
CA GLN A 456 -25.37 -23.28 14.08
C GLN A 456 -24.22 -23.90 13.26
N ALA A 457 -23.39 -24.78 13.86
CA ALA A 457 -22.35 -25.50 13.14
C ALA A 457 -22.93 -26.31 11.96
N ILE A 458 -24.00 -27.09 12.22
CA ILE A 458 -24.69 -27.89 11.23
C ILE A 458 -25.33 -27.02 10.14
N ARG A 459 -25.94 -25.89 10.50
CA ARG A 459 -26.51 -24.95 9.54
C ARG A 459 -25.47 -24.41 8.57
N LEU A 460 -24.27 -24.09 9.07
CA LEU A 460 -23.16 -23.61 8.27
C LEU A 460 -22.50 -24.71 7.43
N THR A 461 -22.43 -25.94 7.99
CA THR A 461 -21.83 -27.10 7.32
C THR A 461 -22.68 -28.34 7.55
N PRO A 462 -23.70 -28.59 6.70
CA PRO A 462 -24.64 -29.69 6.89
C PRO A 462 -24.03 -31.10 6.81
N ASN A 463 -22.80 -31.22 6.32
CA ASN A 463 -22.09 -32.50 6.20
C ASN A 463 -21.02 -32.71 7.29
N ASP A 464 -21.06 -31.97 8.41
CA ASP A 464 -20.15 -32.15 9.54
C ASP A 464 -20.66 -33.26 10.47
N GLY A 465 -20.17 -34.49 10.26
CA GLY A 465 -20.51 -35.64 11.11
C GLY A 465 -20.10 -35.48 12.58
N ALA A 466 -19.02 -34.73 12.86
CA ALA A 466 -18.60 -34.47 14.23
C ALA A 466 -19.60 -33.56 14.97
N ALA A 467 -20.17 -32.57 14.29
CA ALA A 467 -21.19 -31.70 14.88
C ALA A 467 -22.47 -32.47 15.21
N TYR A 468 -22.91 -33.39 14.33
CA TYR A 468 -24.03 -34.27 14.63
C TYR A 468 -23.73 -35.22 15.80
N ASN A 469 -22.57 -35.80 15.88
CA ASN A 469 -22.18 -36.64 17.04
C ASN A 469 -22.19 -35.84 18.36
N ASN A 470 -21.60 -34.62 18.37
CA ASN A 470 -21.64 -33.76 19.54
C ASN A 470 -23.09 -33.34 19.89
N LYS A 471 -23.99 -33.14 18.90
CA LYS A 471 -25.42 -32.87 19.09
C LYS A 471 -26.11 -34.09 19.72
N GLY A 472 -25.82 -35.30 19.24
CA GLY A 472 -26.35 -36.57 19.85
C GLY A 472 -25.97 -36.69 21.33
N ILE A 473 -24.72 -36.36 21.69
CA ILE A 473 -24.28 -36.37 23.08
C ILE A 473 -25.12 -35.39 23.93
N ALA A 474 -25.30 -34.14 23.49
CA ALA A 474 -26.09 -33.14 24.22
C ALA A 474 -27.54 -33.60 24.40
N LEU A 475 -28.17 -34.10 23.35
CA LEU A 475 -29.57 -34.58 23.37
C LEU A 475 -29.74 -35.76 24.31
N ASN A 476 -28.84 -36.72 24.31
CA ASN A 476 -28.85 -37.85 25.24
C ASN A 476 -28.80 -37.39 26.71
N GLN A 477 -27.95 -36.43 27.05
CA GLN A 477 -27.84 -35.88 28.39
C GLN A 477 -29.09 -35.11 28.84
N LEU A 478 -29.82 -34.56 27.89
CA LEU A 478 -31.11 -33.87 28.12
C LEU A 478 -32.33 -34.85 28.14
N GLY A 479 -32.11 -36.16 27.96
CA GLY A 479 -33.19 -37.15 27.90
C GLY A 479 -33.98 -37.14 26.59
N ARG A 480 -33.53 -36.43 25.54
CA ARG A 480 -34.17 -36.33 24.20
C ARG A 480 -33.68 -37.49 23.31
N TYR A 481 -33.96 -38.73 23.74
CA TYR A 481 -33.34 -39.93 23.16
C TYR A 481 -33.67 -40.17 21.67
N GLU A 482 -34.91 -39.92 21.25
CA GLU A 482 -35.28 -40.08 19.84
C GLU A 482 -34.51 -39.15 18.92
N GLU A 483 -34.36 -37.88 19.31
CA GLU A 483 -33.61 -36.89 18.55
C GLU A 483 -32.10 -37.20 18.59
N ALA A 484 -31.59 -37.69 19.69
CA ALA A 484 -30.22 -38.14 19.82
C ALA A 484 -29.94 -39.30 18.82
N MET A 485 -30.82 -40.31 18.76
CA MET A 485 -30.69 -41.41 17.78
C MET A 485 -30.67 -40.94 16.34
N GLN A 486 -31.50 -39.93 16.00
CA GLN A 486 -31.47 -39.31 14.66
C GLN A 486 -30.14 -38.59 14.37
N ALA A 487 -29.63 -37.81 15.33
CA ALA A 487 -28.35 -37.14 15.18
C ALA A 487 -27.20 -38.16 15.04
N ASP A 488 -27.18 -39.19 15.82
CA ASP A 488 -26.18 -40.29 15.74
C ASP A 488 -26.25 -41.03 14.42
N ALA A 489 -27.47 -41.29 13.90
CA ALA A 489 -27.66 -41.90 12.58
C ALA A 489 -27.10 -41.02 11.47
N GLN A 490 -27.34 -39.70 11.55
CA GLN A 490 -26.81 -38.75 10.59
C GLN A 490 -25.26 -38.66 10.68
N ALA A 491 -24.71 -38.67 11.87
CA ALA A 491 -23.24 -38.69 12.07
C ALA A 491 -22.61 -39.92 11.40
N ARG A 492 -23.21 -41.10 11.60
CA ARG A 492 -22.78 -42.36 10.95
C ARG A 492 -22.90 -42.34 9.45
N GLN A 493 -24.01 -41.80 8.91
CA GLN A 493 -24.21 -41.65 7.46
C GLN A 493 -23.13 -40.77 6.83
N LEU A 494 -22.65 -39.78 7.57
CA LEU A 494 -21.54 -38.90 7.18
C LEU A 494 -20.15 -39.49 7.45
N GLY A 495 -20.06 -40.76 7.86
CA GLY A 495 -18.81 -41.48 8.08
C GLY A 495 -18.16 -41.22 9.43
N TYR A 496 -18.84 -40.58 10.40
CA TYR A 496 -18.29 -40.33 11.72
C TYR A 496 -18.63 -41.51 12.64
N GLY A 497 -17.60 -42.05 13.32
CA GLY A 497 -17.79 -43.13 14.27
C GLY A 497 -17.82 -44.55 13.69
N VAL A 498 -17.58 -44.72 12.39
CA VAL A 498 -17.35 -46.04 11.76
C VAL A 498 -15.86 -46.36 11.87
N ARG A 499 -15.47 -47.06 12.95
CA ARG A 499 -14.18 -47.73 13.07
C ARG A 499 -14.41 -49.23 13.15
#